data_9a36a7074f77b81ab98029cc79ec3241
#
_entry.id   9a36a7074f77b81ab98029cc79ec3241
#
_cell.length_a   1.000
_cell.length_b   1.000
_cell.length_c   1.000
_cell.angle_alpha   90.00
_cell.angle_beta   90.00
_cell.angle_gamma   90.00
#
_symmetry.space_group_name_H-M   'P 1'
#
loop_
_entity.id
_entity.type
_entity.pdbx_description
1 polymer ?
#
loop_
_entity_poly.entity_id
_entity_poly.type
_entity_poly.pdbx_seq_one_letter_code
_entity_poly.pdbx_strand_id
1 'polypeptide(L)'
;CEWVLRTVHERFPDAELRAVGVSLGGNQLAKYLGDRGTDAGFLTAAVSVGAPLDLVAGSERISKGVNTFYADMFLHTLRQKLELKAKQFPDVIREEDVKACRTMFDFDNTYTGPIHGFRSAMEYWQKCSAKTVLPDVRVPLLLLNAKNDPFLPPWCLPTAGEMSAFVTGDFPEEGGHIGFPQGRVPGNINYLPQRIMRFFDTGS
;
A
#
# COMPACT_ATOMS: atom_id res chain seq x y z
N CYS A 1 -4.35 9.13 5.19
CA CYS A 1 -2.90 9.38 5.09
C CYS A 1 -2.58 10.84 5.40
N GLU A 2 -3.05 11.80 4.58
CA GLU A 2 -2.73 13.24 4.69
C GLU A 2 -2.97 13.83 6.08
N TRP A 3 -4.17 13.65 6.62
CA TRP A 3 -4.52 14.20 7.92
C TRP A 3 -3.52 13.80 9.02
N VAL A 4 -3.14 12.52 9.08
CA VAL A 4 -2.18 12.03 10.08
C VAL A 4 -0.80 12.66 9.87
N LEU A 5 -0.30 12.66 8.63
CA LEU A 5 1.03 13.20 8.33
C LEU A 5 1.11 14.70 8.64
N ARG A 6 0.09 15.49 8.26
CA ARG A 6 0.03 16.92 8.57
C ARG A 6 -0.08 17.19 10.07
N THR A 7 -0.93 16.43 10.78
CA THR A 7 -1.05 16.56 12.25
C THR A 7 0.29 16.29 12.96
N VAL A 8 1.05 15.27 12.50
CA VAL A 8 2.38 14.99 13.06
C VAL A 8 3.36 16.12 12.76
N HIS A 9 3.38 16.62 11.52
CA HIS A 9 4.24 17.74 11.13
C HIS A 9 3.91 19.03 11.94
N GLU A 10 2.64 19.37 12.07
CA GLU A 10 2.18 20.52 12.85
C GLU A 10 2.56 20.40 14.34
N ARG A 11 2.51 19.17 14.89
CA ARG A 11 2.87 18.91 16.29
C ARG A 11 4.38 18.94 16.53
N PHE A 12 5.18 18.65 15.52
CA PHE A 12 6.64 18.59 15.58
C PHE A 12 7.26 19.32 14.40
N PRO A 13 7.10 20.67 14.31
CA PRO A 13 7.48 21.44 13.12
C PRO A 13 8.99 21.46 12.85
N ASP A 14 9.81 21.31 13.87
CA ASP A 14 11.27 21.31 13.75
C ASP A 14 11.87 19.91 13.49
N ALA A 15 11.03 18.86 13.45
CA ALA A 15 11.49 17.50 13.23
C ALA A 15 11.47 17.15 11.73
N GLU A 16 12.52 16.49 11.26
CA GLU A 16 12.48 15.82 9.95
C GLU A 16 11.45 14.69 9.96
N LEU A 17 10.45 14.81 9.11
CA LEU A 17 9.40 13.80 9.01
C LEU A 17 9.69 12.84 7.86
N ARG A 18 9.85 11.57 8.18
CA ARG A 18 10.04 10.47 7.24
C ARG A 18 8.89 9.47 7.38
N ALA A 19 8.44 8.90 6.28
CA ALA A 19 7.28 8.01 6.29
C ALA A 19 7.60 6.65 5.67
N VAL A 20 7.09 5.57 6.28
CA VAL A 20 7.17 4.22 5.73
C VAL A 20 5.77 3.66 5.60
N GLY A 21 5.41 3.23 4.41
CA GLY A 21 4.18 2.50 4.13
C GLY A 21 4.47 1.05 3.76
N VAL A 22 3.72 0.11 4.32
CA VAL A 22 3.91 -1.33 4.08
C VAL A 22 2.66 -1.90 3.42
N SER A 23 2.84 -2.74 2.41
CA SER A 23 1.76 -3.39 1.67
C SER A 23 0.75 -2.34 1.16
N LEU A 24 -0.54 -2.46 1.44
CA LEU A 24 -1.55 -1.47 1.05
C LEU A 24 -1.21 -0.05 1.55
N GLY A 25 -0.61 0.07 2.75
CA GLY A 25 -0.13 1.35 3.28
C GLY A 25 0.99 1.96 2.44
N GLY A 26 1.82 1.15 1.79
CA GLY A 26 2.82 1.59 0.83
C GLY A 26 2.19 2.18 -0.44
N ASN A 27 1.14 1.54 -0.97
CA ASN A 27 0.37 2.11 -2.06
C ASN A 27 -0.30 3.42 -1.68
N GLN A 28 -0.94 3.48 -0.50
CA GLN A 28 -1.58 4.72 -0.01
C GLN A 28 -0.59 5.87 0.14
N LEU A 29 0.62 5.59 0.65
CA LEU A 29 1.67 6.59 0.81
C LEU A 29 2.17 7.07 -0.56
N ALA A 30 2.51 6.16 -1.48
CA ALA A 30 2.98 6.51 -2.82
C ALA A 30 1.91 7.27 -3.62
N LYS A 31 0.63 6.85 -3.52
CA LYS A 31 -0.51 7.55 -4.12
C LYS A 31 -0.65 8.98 -3.59
N TYR A 32 -0.58 9.13 -2.26
CA TYR A 32 -0.63 10.45 -1.61
C TYR A 32 0.50 11.38 -2.12
N LEU A 33 1.73 10.87 -2.21
CA LEU A 33 2.88 11.64 -2.69
C LEU A 33 2.73 12.09 -4.14
N GLY A 34 2.19 11.23 -5.00
CA GLY A 34 1.91 11.57 -6.40
C GLY A 34 0.78 12.59 -6.54
N ASP A 35 -0.34 12.36 -5.83
CA ASP A 35 -1.49 13.27 -5.87
C ASP A 35 -1.18 14.68 -5.31
N ARG A 36 -0.25 14.78 -4.37
CA ARG A 36 0.12 16.07 -3.73
C ARG A 36 1.36 16.71 -4.33
N GLY A 37 2.20 15.95 -5.00
CA GLY A 37 3.42 16.49 -5.63
C GLY A 37 4.23 17.33 -4.64
N THR A 38 4.42 18.61 -4.95
CA THR A 38 5.17 19.56 -4.11
C THR A 38 4.52 19.87 -2.75
N ASP A 39 3.19 19.72 -2.62
CA ASP A 39 2.47 19.98 -1.36
C ASP A 39 2.78 18.94 -0.27
N ALA A 40 3.38 17.81 -0.64
CA ALA A 40 3.90 16.82 0.29
C ALA A 40 5.35 17.11 0.76
N GLY A 41 5.93 18.23 0.36
CA GLY A 41 7.33 18.60 0.62
C GLY A 41 7.72 18.82 2.08
N PHE A 42 6.78 18.74 3.01
CA PHE A 42 7.05 18.67 4.45
C PHE A 42 7.60 17.30 4.88
N LEU A 43 7.47 16.27 4.03
CA LEU A 43 8.14 14.98 4.20
C LEU A 43 9.54 15.04 3.60
N THR A 44 10.55 14.69 4.38
CA THR A 44 11.95 14.65 3.94
C THR A 44 12.20 13.47 3.00
N ALA A 45 11.62 12.32 3.30
CA ALA A 45 11.71 11.10 2.48
C ALA A 45 10.59 10.11 2.83
N ALA A 46 10.32 9.18 1.91
CA ALA A 46 9.34 8.13 2.11
C ALA A 46 9.82 6.78 1.56
N VAL A 47 9.33 5.69 2.14
CA VAL A 47 9.57 4.32 1.67
C VAL A 47 8.26 3.57 1.54
N SER A 48 8.05 2.93 0.41
CA SER A 48 6.92 2.05 0.13
C SER A 48 7.43 0.62 -0.01
N VAL A 49 6.99 -0.29 0.86
CA VAL A 49 7.50 -1.68 0.93
C VAL A 49 6.40 -2.67 0.57
N GLY A 50 6.68 -3.58 -0.37
CA GLY A 50 5.76 -4.66 -0.75
C GLY A 50 4.40 -4.12 -1.19
N ALA A 51 4.36 -2.96 -1.83
CA ALA A 51 3.13 -2.25 -2.11
C ALA A 51 2.46 -2.74 -3.40
N PRO A 52 1.14 -3.01 -3.39
CA PRO A 52 0.35 -3.24 -4.59
C PRO A 52 0.14 -1.92 -5.34
N LEU A 53 1.17 -1.46 -6.06
CA LEU A 53 1.14 -0.19 -6.81
C LEU A 53 0.08 -0.20 -7.93
N ASP A 54 -0.33 -1.38 -8.39
CA ASP A 54 -1.50 -1.65 -9.22
C ASP A 54 -2.47 -2.52 -8.41
N LEU A 55 -3.53 -1.90 -7.88
CA LEU A 55 -4.51 -2.58 -7.03
C LEU A 55 -5.34 -3.60 -7.80
N VAL A 56 -5.58 -3.39 -9.11
CA VAL A 56 -6.33 -4.34 -9.94
C VAL A 56 -5.57 -5.65 -10.02
N ALA A 57 -4.31 -5.58 -10.44
CA ALA A 57 -3.47 -6.77 -10.59
C ALA A 57 -3.17 -7.45 -9.24
N GLY A 58 -2.95 -6.68 -8.17
CA GLY A 58 -2.77 -7.21 -6.81
C GLY A 58 -4.02 -7.95 -6.32
N SER A 59 -5.20 -7.36 -6.50
CA SER A 59 -6.48 -7.97 -6.10
C SER A 59 -6.78 -9.24 -6.89
N GLU A 60 -6.49 -9.26 -8.18
CA GLU A 60 -6.60 -10.48 -8.97
C GLU A 60 -5.63 -11.59 -8.51
N ARG A 61 -4.41 -11.23 -8.17
CA ARG A 61 -3.38 -12.18 -7.75
C ARG A 61 -3.69 -12.81 -6.40
N ILE A 62 -4.11 -12.00 -5.41
CA ILE A 62 -4.41 -12.50 -4.07
C ILE A 62 -5.67 -13.39 -4.06
N SER A 63 -6.56 -13.22 -5.04
CA SER A 63 -7.79 -13.98 -5.18
C SER A 63 -7.63 -15.32 -5.90
N LYS A 64 -6.39 -15.74 -6.25
CA LYS A 64 -6.13 -16.95 -7.05
C LYS A 64 -5.15 -17.91 -6.39
N GLY A 65 -5.38 -19.22 -6.59
CA GLY A 65 -4.48 -20.29 -6.15
C GLY A 65 -4.29 -20.34 -4.63
N VAL A 66 -3.07 -20.59 -4.19
CA VAL A 66 -2.74 -20.69 -2.76
C VAL A 66 -2.92 -19.37 -1.99
N ASN A 67 -2.97 -18.25 -2.69
CA ASN A 67 -3.15 -16.94 -2.08
C ASN A 67 -4.57 -16.72 -1.54
N THR A 68 -5.56 -17.50 -1.99
CA THR A 68 -6.94 -17.43 -1.47
C THR A 68 -7.00 -17.64 0.05
N PHE A 69 -6.10 -18.46 0.60
CA PHE A 69 -5.99 -18.62 2.05
C PHE A 69 -5.71 -17.27 2.76
N TYR A 70 -4.82 -16.46 2.22
CA TYR A 70 -4.54 -15.14 2.79
C TYR A 70 -5.69 -14.16 2.55
N ALA A 71 -6.33 -14.20 1.37
CA ALA A 71 -7.50 -13.39 1.09
C ALA A 71 -8.64 -13.70 2.08
N ASP A 72 -8.89 -14.96 2.38
CA ASP A 72 -9.91 -15.39 3.34
C ASP A 72 -9.58 -14.94 4.77
N MET A 73 -8.31 -15.04 5.17
CA MET A 73 -7.84 -14.56 6.48
C MET A 73 -8.01 -13.04 6.62
N PHE A 74 -7.66 -12.26 5.60
CA PHE A 74 -7.87 -10.82 5.58
C PHE A 74 -9.37 -10.48 5.62
N LEU A 75 -10.16 -11.12 4.77
CA LEU A 75 -11.60 -10.92 4.71
C LEU A 75 -12.28 -11.23 6.04
N HIS A 76 -11.89 -12.32 6.71
CA HIS A 76 -12.39 -12.67 8.04
C HIS A 76 -12.19 -11.51 9.04
N THR A 77 -10.96 -10.98 9.10
CA THR A 77 -10.65 -9.85 10.01
C THR A 77 -11.40 -8.58 9.63
N LEU A 78 -11.51 -8.30 8.33
CA LEU A 78 -12.22 -7.11 7.81
C LEU A 78 -13.72 -7.20 8.12
N ARG A 79 -14.33 -8.37 7.95
CA ARG A 79 -15.76 -8.60 8.27
C ARG A 79 -16.06 -8.37 9.75
N GLN A 80 -15.22 -8.87 10.65
CA GLN A 80 -15.39 -8.62 12.10
C GLN A 80 -15.38 -7.12 12.42
N LYS A 81 -14.44 -6.36 11.82
CA LYS A 81 -14.40 -4.90 11.97
C LYS A 81 -15.63 -4.22 11.37
N LEU A 82 -16.09 -4.70 10.23
CA LEU A 82 -17.25 -4.15 9.54
C LEU A 82 -18.55 -4.42 10.31
N GLU A 83 -18.70 -5.58 10.93
CA GLU A 83 -19.82 -5.89 11.84
C GLU A 83 -19.91 -4.91 13.01
N LEU A 84 -18.75 -4.55 13.60
CA LEU A 84 -18.70 -3.54 14.66
C LEU A 84 -19.09 -2.15 14.11
N LYS A 85 -18.65 -1.82 12.89
CA LYS A 85 -18.99 -0.55 12.24
C LYS A 85 -20.46 -0.48 11.84
N ALA A 86 -21.08 -1.56 11.38
CA ALA A 86 -22.49 -1.62 11.07
C ALA A 86 -23.36 -1.31 12.29
N LYS A 87 -22.95 -1.78 13.49
CA LYS A 87 -23.64 -1.43 14.75
C LYS A 87 -23.50 0.04 15.14
N GLN A 88 -22.36 0.67 14.81
CA GLN A 88 -22.10 2.08 15.09
C GLN A 88 -22.76 3.03 14.07
N PHE A 89 -22.88 2.59 12.83
CA PHE A 89 -23.34 3.39 11.70
C PHE A 89 -24.36 2.60 10.86
N PRO A 90 -25.53 2.22 11.44
CA PRO A 90 -26.50 1.34 10.77
C PRO A 90 -27.11 1.99 9.51
N ASP A 91 -27.17 3.31 9.45
CA ASP A 91 -27.69 4.05 8.29
C ASP A 91 -26.72 4.04 7.09
N VAL A 92 -25.43 3.67 7.32
CA VAL A 92 -24.38 3.67 6.28
C VAL A 92 -24.01 2.25 5.88
N ILE A 93 -24.02 1.31 6.84
CA ILE A 93 -23.56 -0.07 6.64
C ILE A 93 -24.65 -1.03 7.11
N ARG A 94 -25.19 -1.82 6.18
CA ARG A 94 -26.21 -2.81 6.54
C ARG A 94 -25.55 -4.15 6.89
N GLU A 95 -25.99 -4.78 7.97
CA GLU A 95 -25.44 -6.07 8.41
C GLU A 95 -25.58 -7.18 7.36
N GLU A 96 -26.66 -7.14 6.57
CA GLU A 96 -26.91 -8.10 5.49
C GLU A 96 -25.84 -8.01 4.40
N ASP A 97 -25.39 -6.79 4.04
CA ASP A 97 -24.33 -6.56 3.06
C ASP A 97 -22.99 -7.10 3.57
N VAL A 98 -22.69 -6.91 4.86
CA VAL A 98 -21.50 -7.49 5.50
C VAL A 98 -21.49 -9.00 5.42
N LYS A 99 -22.63 -9.63 5.72
CA LYS A 99 -22.80 -11.10 5.67
C LYS A 99 -22.73 -11.66 4.25
N ALA A 100 -23.08 -10.86 3.26
CA ALA A 100 -23.03 -11.24 1.84
C ALA A 100 -21.62 -11.23 1.24
N CYS A 101 -20.67 -10.46 1.80
CA CYS A 101 -19.29 -10.39 1.30
C CYS A 101 -18.59 -11.74 1.40
N ARG A 102 -18.18 -12.31 0.27
CA ARG A 102 -17.48 -13.60 0.16
C ARG A 102 -16.04 -13.45 -0.30
N THR A 103 -15.73 -12.35 -0.99
CA THR A 103 -14.42 -12.06 -1.58
C THR A 103 -13.95 -10.66 -1.20
N MET A 104 -12.67 -10.37 -1.43
CA MET A 104 -12.14 -9.00 -1.30
C MET A 104 -12.84 -8.05 -2.30
N PHE A 105 -13.19 -8.56 -3.48
CA PHE A 105 -13.97 -7.78 -4.45
C PHE A 105 -15.33 -7.38 -3.88
N ASP A 106 -16.08 -8.33 -3.29
CA ASP A 106 -17.38 -8.03 -2.69
C ASP A 106 -17.24 -6.98 -1.59
N PHE A 107 -16.22 -7.14 -0.73
CA PHE A 107 -15.94 -6.20 0.36
C PHE A 107 -15.69 -4.79 -0.17
N ASP A 108 -14.80 -4.66 -1.16
CA ASP A 108 -14.48 -3.34 -1.73
C ASP A 108 -15.64 -2.76 -2.55
N ASN A 109 -16.42 -3.62 -3.21
CA ASN A 109 -17.58 -3.19 -3.99
C ASN A 109 -18.77 -2.76 -3.13
N THR A 110 -18.95 -3.39 -1.97
CA THR A 110 -20.09 -3.15 -1.07
C THR A 110 -19.77 -2.08 -0.02
N TYR A 111 -18.53 -2.00 0.43
CA TYR A 111 -18.14 -1.13 1.52
C TYR A 111 -17.07 -0.09 1.13
N THR A 112 -15.83 -0.54 0.79
CA THR A 112 -14.70 0.40 0.60
C THR A 112 -14.99 1.40 -0.51
N GLY A 113 -15.46 0.94 -1.65
CA GLY A 113 -15.79 1.80 -2.79
C GLY A 113 -16.85 2.84 -2.43
N PRO A 114 -18.07 2.42 -2.04
CA PRO A 114 -19.17 3.34 -1.75
C PRO A 114 -18.88 4.34 -0.62
N ILE A 115 -18.26 3.91 0.48
CA ILE A 115 -17.99 4.80 1.62
C ILE A 115 -16.95 5.89 1.28
N HIS A 116 -16.12 5.66 0.28
CA HIS A 116 -15.15 6.61 -0.24
C HIS A 116 -15.59 7.30 -1.54
N GLY A 117 -16.86 7.16 -1.93
CA GLY A 117 -17.45 7.85 -3.08
C GLY A 117 -17.15 7.23 -4.44
N PHE A 118 -16.66 5.99 -4.49
CA PHE A 118 -16.47 5.24 -5.72
C PHE A 118 -17.73 4.41 -6.05
N ARG A 119 -18.02 4.28 -7.33
CA ARG A 119 -19.20 3.53 -7.82
C ARG A 119 -19.04 2.01 -7.74
N SER A 120 -17.79 1.53 -7.67
CA SER A 120 -17.46 0.10 -7.64
C SER A 120 -16.05 -0.16 -7.09
N ALA A 121 -15.76 -1.41 -6.71
CA ALA A 121 -14.42 -1.86 -6.37
C ALA A 121 -13.42 -1.59 -7.51
N MET A 122 -13.82 -1.84 -8.76
CA MET A 122 -12.96 -1.62 -9.91
C MET A 122 -12.58 -0.15 -10.07
N GLU A 123 -13.53 0.79 -9.92
CA GLU A 123 -13.23 2.21 -9.98
C GLU A 123 -12.29 2.63 -8.82
N TYR A 124 -12.53 2.12 -7.61
CA TYR A 124 -11.64 2.32 -6.47
C TYR A 124 -10.22 1.85 -6.77
N TRP A 125 -10.05 0.60 -7.24
CA TRP A 125 -8.74 0.04 -7.53
C TRP A 125 -8.01 0.81 -8.64
N GLN A 126 -8.70 1.17 -9.72
CA GLN A 126 -8.10 1.94 -10.81
C GLN A 126 -7.65 3.33 -10.37
N LYS A 127 -8.50 4.06 -9.62
CA LYS A 127 -8.21 5.43 -9.21
C LYS A 127 -7.24 5.52 -8.03
N CYS A 128 -7.18 4.49 -7.19
CA CYS A 128 -6.32 4.45 -6.00
C CYS A 128 -5.00 3.69 -6.21
N SER A 129 -4.74 3.16 -7.41
CA SER A 129 -3.44 2.60 -7.78
C SER A 129 -2.38 3.69 -7.85
N ALA A 130 -1.29 3.54 -7.08
CA ALA A 130 -0.23 4.52 -7.03
C ALA A 130 0.61 4.58 -8.32
N LYS A 131 0.69 3.48 -9.06
CA LYS A 131 1.51 3.38 -10.28
C LYS A 131 1.27 4.53 -11.25
N THR A 132 0.02 4.96 -11.41
CA THR A 132 -0.38 6.01 -12.35
C THR A 132 0.08 7.42 -11.99
N VAL A 133 0.44 7.66 -10.73
CA VAL A 133 0.84 8.99 -10.21
C VAL A 133 2.31 9.06 -9.80
N LEU A 134 3.09 7.98 -10.01
CA LEU A 134 4.53 7.99 -9.73
C LEU A 134 5.33 9.05 -10.51
N PRO A 135 4.95 9.43 -11.75
CA PRO A 135 5.58 10.53 -12.46
C PRO A 135 5.43 11.90 -11.77
N ASP A 136 4.41 12.06 -10.92
CA ASP A 136 4.08 13.31 -10.24
C ASP A 136 4.69 13.43 -8.83
N VAL A 137 5.33 12.39 -8.32
CA VAL A 137 6.01 12.41 -7.02
C VAL A 137 7.14 13.44 -7.03
N ARG A 138 7.23 14.24 -5.97
CA ARG A 138 8.22 15.30 -5.78
C ARG A 138 8.96 15.22 -4.43
N VAL A 139 8.75 14.13 -3.70
CA VAL A 139 9.45 13.80 -2.45
C VAL A 139 10.31 12.56 -2.70
N PRO A 140 11.54 12.47 -2.18
CA PRO A 140 12.34 11.25 -2.30
C PRO A 140 11.55 10.03 -1.83
N LEU A 141 11.32 9.07 -2.73
CA LEU A 141 10.53 7.87 -2.49
C LEU A 141 11.30 6.63 -2.94
N LEU A 142 11.52 5.70 -2.00
CA LEU A 142 11.98 4.35 -2.33
C LEU A 142 10.77 3.43 -2.51
N LEU A 143 10.69 2.76 -3.65
CA LEU A 143 9.79 1.62 -3.86
C LEU A 143 10.59 0.33 -3.69
N LEU A 144 10.34 -0.42 -2.63
CA LEU A 144 11.03 -1.67 -2.32
C LEU A 144 10.06 -2.85 -2.44
N ASN A 145 10.08 -3.53 -3.57
CA ASN A 145 9.20 -4.68 -3.86
C ASN A 145 10.02 -5.83 -4.44
N ALA A 146 9.96 -7.02 -3.85
CA ALA A 146 10.60 -8.19 -4.42
C ALA A 146 9.82 -8.73 -5.63
N LYS A 147 10.52 -9.20 -6.67
CA LYS A 147 9.89 -9.77 -7.86
C LYS A 147 9.19 -11.11 -7.58
N ASN A 148 9.62 -11.83 -6.55
CA ASN A 148 8.99 -13.09 -6.11
C ASN A 148 7.90 -12.89 -5.05
N ASP A 149 7.35 -11.68 -4.91
CA ASP A 149 6.22 -11.44 -4.00
C ASP A 149 5.02 -12.31 -4.40
N PRO A 150 4.50 -13.17 -3.51
CA PRO A 150 3.40 -14.07 -3.83
C PRO A 150 2.09 -13.33 -4.15
N PHE A 151 1.92 -12.10 -3.63
CA PHE A 151 0.70 -11.31 -3.79
C PHE A 151 0.74 -10.32 -4.96
N LEU A 152 1.93 -10.04 -5.48
CA LEU A 152 2.13 -9.01 -6.50
C LEU A 152 2.81 -9.61 -7.73
N PRO A 153 2.16 -9.56 -8.90
CA PRO A 153 2.82 -10.03 -10.12
C PRO A 153 3.97 -9.09 -10.51
N PRO A 154 5.12 -9.62 -10.97
CA PRO A 154 6.29 -8.79 -11.32
C PRO A 154 6.01 -7.71 -12.38
N TRP A 155 5.07 -7.94 -13.30
CA TRP A 155 4.70 -6.96 -14.33
C TRP A 155 3.94 -5.73 -13.81
N CYS A 156 3.49 -5.75 -12.53
CA CYS A 156 2.89 -4.59 -11.86
C CYS A 156 3.93 -3.55 -11.45
N LEU A 157 5.20 -3.97 -11.35
CA LEU A 157 6.27 -3.07 -10.96
C LEU A 157 6.45 -1.98 -12.02
N PRO A 158 6.68 -0.72 -11.60
CA PRO A 158 6.89 0.35 -12.54
C PRO A 158 8.25 0.21 -13.24
N THR A 159 8.27 0.61 -14.49
CA THR A 159 9.51 0.82 -15.25
C THR A 159 10.12 2.18 -14.91
N ALA A 160 11.37 2.40 -15.26
CA ALA A 160 12.04 3.69 -15.06
C ALA A 160 11.27 4.87 -15.70
N GLY A 161 10.65 4.65 -16.87
CA GLY A 161 9.85 5.67 -17.56
C GLY A 161 8.52 6.00 -16.91
N GLU A 162 8.05 5.18 -15.97
CA GLU A 162 6.80 5.38 -15.21
C GLU A 162 7.06 6.05 -13.84
N MET A 163 8.30 6.44 -13.55
CA MET A 163 8.71 7.04 -12.28
C MET A 163 9.29 8.43 -12.51
N SER A 164 9.07 9.35 -11.56
CA SER A 164 9.77 10.64 -11.55
C SER A 164 11.23 10.48 -11.12
N ALA A 165 12.03 11.53 -11.29
CA ALA A 165 13.41 11.58 -10.78
C ALA A 165 13.54 11.47 -9.26
N PHE A 166 12.43 11.64 -8.52
CA PHE A 166 12.37 11.50 -7.06
C PHE A 166 12.09 10.08 -6.60
N VAL A 167 11.73 9.17 -7.52
CA VAL A 167 11.38 7.79 -7.20
C VAL A 167 12.52 6.86 -7.53
N THR A 168 13.01 6.12 -6.53
CA THR A 168 13.98 5.05 -6.66
C THR A 168 13.28 3.71 -6.59
N GLY A 169 13.33 2.91 -7.65
CA GLY A 169 12.84 1.53 -7.65
C GLY A 169 13.94 0.55 -7.24
N ASP A 170 13.71 -0.24 -6.21
CA ASP A 170 14.57 -1.34 -5.77
C ASP A 170 13.74 -2.63 -5.78
N PHE A 171 13.96 -3.45 -6.81
CA PHE A 171 13.15 -4.63 -7.10
C PHE A 171 14.01 -5.89 -7.13
N PRO A 172 14.50 -6.37 -5.96
CA PRO A 172 15.31 -7.59 -5.90
C PRO A 172 14.52 -8.81 -6.38
N GLU A 173 15.25 -9.81 -6.90
CA GLU A 173 14.65 -11.05 -7.40
C GLU A 173 13.91 -11.79 -6.27
N GLU A 174 14.48 -11.78 -5.06
CA GLU A 174 13.98 -12.48 -3.89
C GLU A 174 13.75 -11.54 -2.72
N GLY A 175 12.72 -11.83 -1.92
CA GLY A 175 12.38 -11.02 -0.73
C GLY A 175 11.01 -11.41 -0.15
N GLY A 176 10.18 -12.05 -0.96
CA GLY A 176 8.78 -12.30 -0.60
C GLY A 176 8.00 -11.00 -0.48
N HIS A 177 6.94 -10.97 0.34
CA HIS A 177 6.11 -9.78 0.46
C HIS A 177 6.78 -8.65 1.24
N ILE A 178 7.21 -8.94 2.47
CA ILE A 178 7.82 -7.94 3.38
C ILE A 178 8.97 -8.52 4.22
N GLY A 179 9.33 -9.78 4.03
CA GLY A 179 10.30 -10.47 4.90
C GLY A 179 11.74 -10.17 4.53
N PHE A 180 12.04 -10.16 3.24
CA PHE A 180 13.41 -10.00 2.71
C PHE A 180 14.44 -10.83 3.48
N PRO A 181 14.20 -12.17 3.68
CA PRO A 181 15.09 -13.01 4.45
C PRO A 181 16.45 -13.13 3.78
N GLN A 182 17.52 -13.08 4.58
CA GLN A 182 18.89 -13.22 4.10
C GLN A 182 19.67 -14.28 4.87
N GLY A 183 20.70 -14.83 4.22
CA GLY A 183 21.61 -15.81 4.82
C GLY A 183 21.09 -17.25 4.75
N ARG A 184 21.88 -18.18 5.33
CA ARG A 184 21.50 -19.57 5.43
C ARG A 184 20.47 -19.80 6.51
N VAL A 185 19.59 -20.81 6.32
CA VAL A 185 18.56 -21.20 7.30
C VAL A 185 19.20 -21.36 8.70
N PRO A 186 18.64 -20.73 9.75
CA PRO A 186 17.35 -20.03 9.83
C PRO A 186 17.31 -18.61 9.23
N GLY A 187 18.45 -18.06 8.78
CA GLY A 187 18.52 -16.73 8.16
C GLY A 187 18.26 -15.57 9.12
N ASN A 188 18.18 -14.36 8.57
CA ASN A 188 17.80 -13.16 9.32
C ASN A 188 16.90 -12.26 8.44
N ILE A 189 16.21 -11.32 9.08
CA ILE A 189 15.31 -10.36 8.45
C ILE A 189 15.81 -8.91 8.59
N ASN A 190 17.12 -8.72 8.75
CA ASN A 190 17.72 -7.41 9.00
C ASN A 190 17.81 -6.53 7.73
N TYR A 191 17.66 -7.12 6.56
CA TYR A 191 17.77 -6.39 5.28
C TYR A 191 16.78 -5.22 5.21
N LEU A 192 15.50 -5.48 5.49
CA LEU A 192 14.47 -4.47 5.36
C LEU A 192 14.73 -3.21 6.20
N PRO A 193 14.91 -3.29 7.53
CA PRO A 193 15.19 -2.10 8.33
C PRO A 193 16.51 -1.42 7.93
N GLN A 194 17.55 -2.17 7.62
CA GLN A 194 18.83 -1.61 7.17
C GLN A 194 18.69 -0.87 5.83
N ARG A 195 17.93 -1.41 4.88
CA ARG A 195 17.70 -0.81 3.57
C ARG A 195 16.89 0.49 3.68
N ILE A 196 15.87 0.51 4.54
CA ILE A 196 15.08 1.70 4.84
C ILE A 196 15.96 2.80 5.44
N MET A 197 16.72 2.47 6.49
CA MET A 197 17.59 3.44 7.15
C MET A 197 18.66 3.97 6.22
N ARG A 198 19.30 3.10 5.42
CA ARG A 198 20.26 3.55 4.40
C ARG A 198 19.64 4.58 3.47
N PHE A 199 18.44 4.31 2.92
CA PHE A 199 17.78 5.27 2.05
C PHE A 199 17.52 6.59 2.75
N PHE A 200 17.10 6.57 3.99
CA PHE A 200 16.85 7.79 4.76
C PHE A 200 18.13 8.59 5.05
N ASP A 201 19.28 7.94 5.16
CA ASP A 201 20.55 8.59 5.47
C ASP A 201 21.28 9.08 4.21
N THR A 202 21.14 8.39 3.08
CA THR A 202 21.94 8.65 1.87
C THR A 202 21.10 9.10 0.66
N GLY A 203 19.80 8.93 0.70
CA GLY A 203 18.89 9.18 -0.44
C GLY A 203 19.00 8.13 -1.55
N SER A 204 19.71 6.98 -1.30
CA SER A 204 20.02 5.97 -2.32
C SER A 204 19.88 4.53 -1.85
#